data_22ed2a19d8077fbfd33e3b19971fb038
#
_entry.id   22ed2a19d8077fbfd33e3b19971fb038
#
_cell.length_a   1.000
_cell.length_b   1.000
_cell.length_c   1.000
_cell.angle_alpha   90.00
_cell.angle_beta   90.00
_cell.angle_gamma   90.00
#
_symmetry.space_group_name_H-M   'P 1'
#
loop_
_entity.id
_entity.type
_entity.pdbx_description
1 polymer ?
#
loop_
_entity_poly.entity_id
_entity_poly.type
_entity_poly.pdbx_seq_one_letter_code
_entity_poly.pdbx_strand_id
1 'polypeptide(L)'
;MNNSSEPLYLSAGEAAAELSISPATLYAYVSRGLVRSEPTEDGARARRYRADDVRSLKNRRAPMVEGQGLKAADLPVLDSAISTITEDGPIYRGVKATTLSETASFEQAATLLWDSQASDPFAKTNMPVISPAMRKILEATKDAPPIDRAIAVLSQATEADPRAYNMVSEGRAATGARILRLAVAAMIGAEPSPDPLHKQIARAWAPQHKHAEDLIRRALVLLADHELNASTFTVRCAASTGISLYDAVIAGLVA
;
A
#
# COMPACT_ATOMS: atom_id res chain seq x y z
N MET A 1 16.07 12.82 46.99
CA MET A 1 16.20 11.65 46.09
C MET A 1 14.79 11.14 45.81
N ASN A 2 14.14 11.69 44.76
CA ASN A 2 12.83 11.19 44.31
C ASN A 2 13.06 10.11 43.24
N ASN A 3 12.95 8.87 43.65
CA ASN A 3 13.00 7.71 42.77
C ASN A 3 11.57 7.47 42.25
N SER A 4 11.08 8.31 41.33
CA SER A 4 9.87 8.01 40.59
C SER A 4 10.24 6.97 39.51
N SER A 5 9.95 5.70 39.83
CA SER A 5 10.04 4.62 38.84
C SER A 5 9.10 4.97 37.69
N GLU A 6 9.66 5.31 36.54
CA GLU A 6 8.89 5.57 35.32
C GLU A 6 8.06 4.32 34.95
N PRO A 7 6.82 4.47 34.54
CA PRO A 7 5.96 3.34 34.21
C PRO A 7 6.54 2.54 33.03
N LEU A 8 6.51 1.22 33.15
CA LEU A 8 6.98 0.28 32.12
C LEU A 8 6.01 0.22 30.92
N TYR A 9 4.75 0.50 31.17
CA TYR A 9 3.66 0.49 30.20
C TYR A 9 2.83 1.76 30.30
N LEU A 10 2.30 2.20 29.15
CA LEU A 10 1.40 3.34 28.98
C LEU A 10 0.06 2.85 28.44
N SER A 11 -1.02 3.54 28.80
CA SER A 11 -2.31 3.40 28.13
C SER A 11 -2.26 4.01 26.71
N ALA A 12 -3.27 3.74 25.89
CA ALA A 12 -3.36 4.33 24.54
C ALA A 12 -3.37 5.86 24.56
N GLY A 13 -4.11 6.44 25.55
CA GLY A 13 -4.17 7.89 25.70
C GLY A 13 -2.83 8.51 26.11
N GLU A 14 -2.14 7.90 27.08
CA GLU A 14 -0.81 8.36 27.53
C GLU A 14 0.24 8.23 26.43
N ALA A 15 0.28 7.09 25.71
CA ALA A 15 1.21 6.87 24.61
C ALA A 15 0.99 7.84 23.45
N ALA A 16 -0.28 8.10 23.09
CA ALA A 16 -0.65 9.06 22.05
C ALA A 16 -0.29 10.49 22.47
N ALA A 17 -0.56 10.87 23.73
CA ALA A 17 -0.21 12.19 24.27
C ALA A 17 1.30 12.38 24.31
N GLU A 18 2.07 11.37 24.75
CA GLU A 18 3.53 11.46 24.83
C GLU A 18 4.19 11.62 23.46
N LEU A 19 3.63 11.01 22.43
CA LEU A 19 4.07 11.15 21.03
C LEU A 19 3.47 12.37 20.30
N SER A 20 2.52 13.08 20.93
CA SER A 20 1.76 14.19 20.32
C SER A 20 1.08 13.77 19.00
N ILE A 21 0.43 12.59 19.02
CA ILE A 21 -0.27 12.00 17.86
C ILE A 21 -1.70 11.61 18.21
N SER A 22 -2.51 11.34 17.19
CA SER A 22 -3.84 10.75 17.38
C SER A 22 -3.74 9.26 17.80
N PRO A 23 -4.75 8.71 18.51
CA PRO A 23 -4.82 7.27 18.77
C PRO A 23 -4.75 6.42 17.50
N ALA A 24 -5.36 6.86 16.41
CA ALA A 24 -5.30 6.20 15.11
C ALA A 24 -3.85 6.07 14.59
N THR A 25 -3.07 7.13 14.75
CA THR A 25 -1.63 7.11 14.39
C THR A 25 -0.83 6.16 15.29
N LEU A 26 -1.19 6.07 16.58
CA LEU A 26 -0.56 5.11 17.50
C LEU A 26 -0.80 3.67 17.05
N TYR A 27 -2.02 3.33 16.64
CA TYR A 27 -2.34 2.00 16.09
C TYR A 27 -1.54 1.68 14.82
N ALA A 28 -1.37 2.66 13.94
CA ALA A 28 -0.52 2.50 12.77
C ALA A 28 0.95 2.23 13.13
N TYR A 29 1.46 2.80 14.23
CA TYR A 29 2.81 2.50 14.72
C TYR A 29 2.94 1.09 15.30
N VAL A 30 1.90 0.61 15.96
CA VAL A 30 1.87 -0.78 16.46
C VAL A 30 1.84 -1.76 15.30
N SER A 31 1.01 -1.54 14.29
CA SER A 31 0.94 -2.41 13.10
C SER A 31 2.25 -2.47 12.32
N ARG A 32 3.06 -1.39 12.37
CA ARG A 32 4.40 -1.32 11.77
C ARG A 32 5.52 -1.87 12.67
N GLY A 33 5.18 -2.39 13.85
CA GLY A 33 6.16 -2.90 14.81
C GLY A 33 7.04 -1.83 15.47
N LEU A 34 6.70 -0.54 15.33
CA LEU A 34 7.44 0.58 15.93
C LEU A 34 7.17 0.73 17.42
N VAL A 35 6.01 0.28 17.89
CA VAL A 35 5.60 0.27 19.30
C VAL A 35 4.96 -1.09 19.60
N ARG A 36 5.49 -1.81 20.58
CA ARG A 36 4.91 -3.07 21.03
C ARG A 36 3.71 -2.82 21.95
N SER A 37 2.64 -3.59 21.75
CA SER A 37 1.46 -3.52 22.59
C SER A 37 1.02 -4.89 23.05
N GLU A 38 0.52 -4.98 24.28
CA GLU A 38 0.06 -6.20 24.92
C GLU A 38 -1.38 -6.02 25.45
N PRO A 39 -2.19 -7.09 25.55
CA PRO A 39 -3.48 -7.02 26.24
C PRO A 39 -3.30 -6.64 27.71
N THR A 40 -4.27 -5.94 28.29
CA THR A 40 -4.33 -5.74 29.77
C THR A 40 -4.83 -7.00 30.46
N GLU A 41 -4.42 -7.22 31.71
CA GLU A 41 -4.76 -8.42 32.49
C GLU A 41 -6.26 -8.56 32.82
N ASP A 42 -7.01 -7.47 32.76
CA ASP A 42 -8.44 -7.42 33.10
C ASP A 42 -9.38 -7.92 32.01
N GLY A 43 -8.88 -8.57 30.94
CA GLY A 43 -9.71 -9.18 29.89
C GLY A 43 -10.55 -8.20 29.07
N ALA A 44 -10.41 -6.90 29.30
CA ALA A 44 -11.05 -5.86 28.52
C ALA A 44 -10.33 -5.67 27.16
N ARG A 45 -11.03 -5.14 26.16
CA ARG A 45 -10.48 -4.77 24.84
C ARG A 45 -9.35 -3.70 24.90
N ALA A 46 -8.88 -3.35 26.10
CA ALA A 46 -7.84 -2.36 26.33
C ALA A 46 -6.45 -2.97 26.08
N ARG A 47 -5.56 -2.20 25.47
CA ARG A 47 -4.15 -2.56 25.26
C ARG A 47 -3.24 -1.61 26.02
N ARG A 48 -2.10 -2.14 26.49
CA ARG A 48 -1.01 -1.38 27.08
C ARG A 48 0.19 -1.35 26.12
N TYR A 49 0.93 -0.26 26.11
CA TYR A 49 2.00 0.02 25.18
C TYR A 49 3.33 0.12 25.92
N ARG A 50 4.38 -0.49 25.36
CA ARG A 50 5.74 -0.43 25.94
C ARG A 50 6.24 1.01 25.97
N ALA A 51 6.47 1.53 27.18
CA ALA A 51 6.92 2.92 27.38
C ALA A 51 8.30 3.17 26.75
N ASP A 52 9.18 2.16 26.76
CA ASP A 52 10.51 2.24 26.15
C ASP A 52 10.44 2.47 24.63
N ASP A 53 9.50 1.80 23.94
CA ASP A 53 9.32 1.96 22.51
C ASP A 53 8.76 3.35 22.19
N VAL A 54 7.78 3.82 22.99
CA VAL A 54 7.19 5.16 22.85
C VAL A 54 8.24 6.24 23.05
N ARG A 55 9.08 6.13 24.08
CA ARG A 55 10.17 7.09 24.36
C ARG A 55 11.25 7.03 23.29
N SER A 56 11.63 5.83 22.85
CA SER A 56 12.60 5.67 21.75
C SER A 56 12.12 6.31 20.48
N LEU A 57 10.82 6.17 20.16
CA LEU A 57 10.20 6.78 18.99
C LEU A 57 10.12 8.31 19.12
N LYS A 58 9.81 8.82 20.31
CA LYS A 58 9.86 10.26 20.65
C LYS A 58 11.25 10.83 20.45
N ASN A 59 12.27 10.14 20.97
CA ASN A 59 13.67 10.59 20.83
C ASN A 59 14.20 10.53 19.39
N ARG A 60 13.73 9.57 18.58
CA ARG A 60 14.05 9.54 17.14
C ARG A 60 13.39 10.67 16.36
N ARG A 61 12.26 11.20 16.84
CA ARG A 61 11.55 12.35 16.27
C ARG A 61 12.13 13.70 16.73
N ALA A 62 12.87 13.72 17.84
CA ALA A 62 13.57 14.93 18.25
C ALA A 62 14.69 15.20 17.23
N PRO A 63 14.71 16.35 16.54
CA PRO A 63 15.77 16.67 15.60
C PRO A 63 17.09 16.74 16.34
N MET A 64 18.09 15.96 15.89
CA MET A 64 19.47 16.07 16.37
C MET A 64 20.14 17.29 15.73
N VAL A 65 19.69 18.49 16.07
CA VAL A 65 20.41 19.72 15.76
C VAL A 65 20.24 20.69 16.92
N GLU A 66 21.28 20.82 17.72
CA GLU A 66 21.44 21.98 18.59
C GLU A 66 21.51 23.25 17.72
N GLY A 67 20.50 24.09 17.80
CA GLY A 67 20.57 25.45 17.29
C GLY A 67 19.37 25.96 16.48
N GLN A 68 18.62 25.17 15.76
CA GLN A 68 17.39 25.59 15.10
C GLN A 68 16.45 24.37 14.92
N GLY A 69 15.71 24.05 15.97
CA GLY A 69 14.73 22.97 15.89
C GLY A 69 13.56 23.35 14.98
N LEU A 70 13.38 22.61 13.89
CA LEU A 70 12.09 22.52 13.20
C LEU A 70 11.06 22.08 14.25
N LYS A 71 10.07 22.94 14.55
CA LYS A 71 8.96 22.57 15.42
C LYS A 71 8.22 21.41 14.77
N ALA A 72 7.64 20.52 15.57
CA ALA A 72 6.82 19.42 15.04
C ALA A 72 5.72 19.91 14.06
N ALA A 73 5.32 21.18 14.16
CA ALA A 73 4.43 21.88 13.25
C ALA A 73 5.03 22.16 11.85
N ASP A 74 6.35 22.06 11.70
CA ASP A 74 7.05 22.35 10.43
C ASP A 74 7.32 21.08 9.61
N LEU A 75 6.96 19.90 10.15
CA LEU A 75 7.02 18.65 9.38
C LEU A 75 5.84 18.61 8.40
N PRO A 76 6.07 18.25 7.13
CA PRO A 76 4.98 18.16 6.19
C PRO A 76 3.96 17.12 6.68
N VAL A 77 2.76 17.58 7.04
CA VAL A 77 1.61 16.72 7.29
C VAL A 77 1.08 16.32 5.92
N LEU A 78 1.26 15.06 5.58
CA LEU A 78 0.69 14.52 4.34
C LEU A 78 -0.74 14.06 4.63
N ASP A 79 -1.70 14.93 4.33
CA ASP A 79 -3.11 14.56 4.35
C ASP A 79 -3.42 13.65 3.15
N SER A 80 -4.19 12.61 3.40
CA SER A 80 -4.70 11.73 2.35
C SER A 80 -6.22 11.74 2.36
N ALA A 81 -6.82 12.14 1.23
CA ALA A 81 -8.26 11.99 0.99
C ALA A 81 -8.63 10.63 0.39
N ILE A 82 -7.65 9.72 0.24
CA ILE A 82 -7.83 8.43 -0.44
C ILE A 82 -8.27 7.37 0.55
N SER A 83 -7.55 7.24 1.65
CA SER A 83 -7.86 6.26 2.67
C SER A 83 -7.55 6.79 4.07
N THR A 84 -8.22 6.21 5.05
CA THR A 84 -7.91 6.41 6.46
C THR A 84 -8.04 5.09 7.19
N ILE A 85 -7.25 4.90 8.27
CA ILE A 85 -7.32 3.71 9.11
C ILE A 85 -8.02 4.09 10.41
N THR A 86 -9.08 3.34 10.74
CA THR A 86 -9.86 3.50 11.97
C THR A 86 -9.73 2.24 12.83
N GLU A 87 -10.33 2.27 14.03
CA GLU A 87 -10.41 1.07 14.90
C GLU A 87 -11.18 -0.08 14.22
N ASP A 88 -12.12 0.23 13.32
CA ASP A 88 -12.90 -0.73 12.56
C ASP A 88 -12.20 -1.21 11.26
N GLY A 89 -10.99 -0.75 11.00
CA GLY A 89 -10.20 -1.06 9.81
C GLY A 89 -10.11 0.09 8.79
N PRO A 90 -9.59 -0.19 7.59
CA PRO A 90 -9.39 0.81 6.56
C PRO A 90 -10.70 1.28 5.95
N ILE A 91 -10.75 2.57 5.62
CA ILE A 91 -11.85 3.23 4.90
C ILE A 91 -11.26 3.81 3.62
N TYR A 92 -11.82 3.45 2.46
CA TYR A 92 -11.42 3.89 1.13
C TYR A 92 -12.44 4.91 0.61
N ARG A 93 -12.06 6.17 0.48
CA ARG A 93 -12.94 7.29 0.06
C ARG A 93 -14.33 7.24 0.73
N GLY A 94 -14.34 7.05 2.04
CA GLY A 94 -15.56 7.01 2.84
C GLY A 94 -16.27 5.66 2.92
N VAL A 95 -15.81 4.63 2.19
CA VAL A 95 -16.39 3.29 2.22
C VAL A 95 -15.49 2.33 3.00
N LYS A 96 -16.06 1.58 3.97
CA LYS A 96 -15.30 0.58 4.73
C LYS A 96 -14.76 -0.50 3.78
N ALA A 97 -13.45 -0.79 3.86
CA ALA A 97 -12.83 -1.83 3.05
C ALA A 97 -13.40 -3.22 3.34
N THR A 98 -13.82 -3.47 4.58
CA THR A 98 -14.51 -4.71 4.98
C THR A 98 -15.81 -4.90 4.20
N THR A 99 -16.64 -3.85 4.09
CA THR A 99 -17.87 -3.89 3.30
C THR A 99 -17.58 -4.08 1.81
N LEU A 100 -16.58 -3.35 1.26
CA LEU A 100 -16.16 -3.56 -0.13
C LEU A 100 -15.72 -5.01 -0.37
N SER A 101 -14.98 -5.62 0.56
CA SER A 101 -14.46 -6.97 0.42
C SER A 101 -15.55 -8.05 0.35
N GLU A 102 -16.78 -7.76 0.73
CA GLU A 102 -17.89 -8.73 0.63
C GLU A 102 -18.25 -9.04 -0.82
N THR A 103 -18.28 -8.01 -1.68
CA THR A 103 -18.81 -8.15 -3.05
C THR A 103 -17.94 -7.52 -4.13
N ALA A 104 -17.15 -6.48 -3.82
CA ALA A 104 -16.38 -5.77 -4.82
C ALA A 104 -15.20 -6.60 -5.37
N SER A 105 -14.89 -6.41 -6.64
CA SER A 105 -13.62 -6.87 -7.21
C SER A 105 -12.49 -5.91 -6.85
N PHE A 106 -11.23 -6.37 -7.02
CA PHE A 106 -10.06 -5.50 -6.85
C PHE A 106 -10.06 -4.31 -7.81
N GLU A 107 -10.51 -4.54 -9.06
CA GLU A 107 -10.65 -3.50 -10.08
C GLU A 107 -11.64 -2.41 -9.64
N GLN A 108 -12.76 -2.80 -9.03
CA GLN A 108 -13.74 -1.85 -8.47
C GLN A 108 -13.17 -1.06 -7.30
N ALA A 109 -12.43 -1.70 -6.41
CA ALA A 109 -11.74 -1.01 -5.31
C ALA A 109 -10.68 -0.03 -5.84
N ALA A 110 -9.90 -0.42 -6.85
CA ALA A 110 -8.94 0.45 -7.50
C ALA A 110 -9.61 1.65 -8.19
N THR A 111 -10.72 1.44 -8.90
CA THR A 111 -11.50 2.51 -9.54
C THR A 111 -12.03 3.51 -8.50
N LEU A 112 -12.50 3.04 -7.35
CA LEU A 112 -12.92 3.88 -6.23
C LEU A 112 -11.74 4.70 -5.70
N LEU A 113 -10.61 4.06 -5.38
CA LEU A 113 -9.42 4.72 -4.84
C LEU A 113 -8.86 5.78 -5.80
N TRP A 114 -8.88 5.52 -7.09
CA TRP A 114 -8.38 6.44 -8.12
C TRP A 114 -9.37 7.55 -8.49
N ASP A 115 -10.60 7.53 -7.94
CA ASP A 115 -11.68 8.47 -8.28
C ASP A 115 -11.98 8.52 -9.79
N SER A 116 -12.01 7.35 -10.40
CA SER A 116 -12.14 7.18 -11.85
C SER A 116 -13.48 6.55 -12.26
N GLN A 117 -14.56 6.97 -11.59
CA GLN A 117 -15.89 6.37 -11.83
C GLN A 117 -16.54 6.81 -13.17
N ALA A 118 -16.04 7.89 -13.77
CA ALA A 118 -16.53 8.39 -15.06
C ALA A 118 -16.09 7.53 -16.26
N SER A 119 -15.03 6.72 -16.09
CA SER A 119 -14.52 5.82 -17.12
C SER A 119 -14.08 4.51 -16.46
N ASP A 120 -14.18 3.39 -17.17
CA ASP A 120 -13.66 2.11 -16.68
C ASP A 120 -12.18 1.94 -17.06
N PRO A 121 -11.23 2.13 -16.10
CA PRO A 121 -9.80 1.95 -16.37
C PRO A 121 -9.46 0.51 -16.78
N PHE A 122 -10.28 -0.45 -16.37
CA PHE A 122 -10.12 -1.87 -16.68
C PHE A 122 -10.93 -2.33 -17.90
N ALA A 123 -11.40 -1.41 -18.75
CA ALA A 123 -12.05 -1.77 -20.02
C ALA A 123 -11.15 -2.69 -20.86
N LYS A 124 -11.77 -3.57 -21.65
CA LYS A 124 -11.05 -4.49 -22.54
C LYS A 124 -10.20 -3.77 -23.59
N THR A 125 -10.56 -2.55 -23.93
CA THR A 125 -9.81 -1.68 -24.86
C THR A 125 -8.52 -1.12 -24.24
N ASN A 126 -8.36 -1.21 -22.92
CA ASN A 126 -7.19 -0.71 -22.20
C ASN A 126 -6.27 -1.85 -21.74
N MET A 127 -5.93 -2.76 -22.65
CA MET A 127 -4.97 -3.82 -22.37
C MET A 127 -3.53 -3.31 -22.54
N PRO A 128 -2.58 -3.78 -21.66
CA PRO A 128 -1.16 -3.58 -21.92
C PRO A 128 -0.71 -4.42 -23.11
N VAL A 129 0.28 -3.90 -23.82
CA VAL A 129 0.93 -4.65 -24.91
C VAL A 129 2.20 -5.29 -24.36
N ILE A 130 2.37 -6.60 -24.56
CA ILE A 130 3.65 -7.27 -24.29
C ILE A 130 4.52 -7.20 -25.55
N SER A 131 5.62 -6.46 -25.45
CA SER A 131 6.61 -6.37 -26.51
C SER A 131 7.43 -7.66 -26.67
N PRO A 132 8.08 -7.90 -27.80
CA PRO A 132 9.00 -9.03 -27.95
C PRO A 132 10.14 -9.03 -26.92
N ALA A 133 10.60 -7.86 -26.48
CA ALA A 133 11.61 -7.74 -25.42
C ALA A 133 11.06 -8.24 -24.08
N MET A 134 9.85 -7.84 -23.70
CA MET A 134 9.20 -8.30 -22.46
C MET A 134 8.99 -9.83 -22.48
N ARG A 135 8.63 -10.45 -23.60
CA ARG A 135 8.51 -11.91 -23.70
C ARG A 135 9.84 -12.62 -23.45
N LYS A 136 10.94 -12.10 -23.96
CA LYS A 136 12.28 -12.63 -23.69
C LYS A 136 12.64 -12.51 -22.21
N ILE A 137 12.27 -11.42 -21.55
CA ILE A 137 12.49 -11.21 -20.12
C ILE A 137 11.65 -12.20 -19.32
N LEU A 138 10.36 -12.37 -19.64
CA LEU A 138 9.49 -13.34 -18.97
C LEU A 138 10.08 -14.76 -19.04
N GLU A 139 10.59 -15.15 -20.18
CA GLU A 139 11.23 -16.47 -20.34
C GLU A 139 12.54 -16.56 -19.54
N ALA A 140 13.39 -15.53 -19.62
CA ALA A 140 14.67 -15.52 -18.90
C ALA A 140 14.49 -15.48 -17.37
N THR A 141 13.36 -14.95 -16.87
CA THR A 141 13.08 -14.80 -15.44
C THR A 141 12.06 -15.82 -14.90
N LYS A 142 11.72 -16.86 -15.67
CA LYS A 142 10.66 -17.82 -15.33
C LYS A 142 10.82 -18.46 -13.94
N ASP A 143 12.06 -18.69 -13.51
CA ASP A 143 12.40 -19.30 -12.22
C ASP A 143 12.69 -18.27 -11.11
N ALA A 144 12.59 -16.97 -11.43
CA ALA A 144 12.78 -15.89 -10.45
C ALA A 144 11.53 -15.72 -9.56
N PRO A 145 11.68 -15.12 -8.37
CA PRO A 145 10.53 -14.73 -7.53
C PRO A 145 9.52 -13.89 -8.32
N PRO A 146 8.20 -14.06 -8.04
CA PRO A 146 7.16 -13.36 -8.80
C PRO A 146 7.33 -11.83 -8.85
N ILE A 147 7.77 -11.21 -7.75
CA ILE A 147 7.98 -9.78 -7.67
C ILE A 147 9.12 -9.32 -8.60
N ASP A 148 10.22 -10.07 -8.66
CA ASP A 148 11.38 -9.75 -9.49
C ASP A 148 11.03 -9.85 -10.98
N ARG A 149 10.17 -10.81 -11.34
CA ARG A 149 9.62 -10.93 -12.69
C ARG A 149 8.78 -9.73 -13.08
N ALA A 150 7.91 -9.26 -12.16
CA ALA A 150 7.10 -8.08 -12.40
C ALA A 150 7.98 -6.84 -12.59
N ILE A 151 8.98 -6.62 -11.72
CA ILE A 151 9.91 -5.50 -11.83
C ILE A 151 10.65 -5.54 -13.17
N ALA A 152 11.19 -6.70 -13.56
CA ALA A 152 11.93 -6.87 -14.80
C ALA A 152 11.07 -6.56 -16.05
N VAL A 153 9.80 -6.96 -16.05
CA VAL A 153 8.88 -6.69 -17.17
C VAL A 153 8.44 -5.23 -17.18
N LEU A 154 8.08 -4.68 -16.02
CA LEU A 154 7.63 -3.29 -15.91
C LEU A 154 8.71 -2.29 -16.31
N SER A 155 10.01 -2.60 -16.10
CA SER A 155 11.12 -1.74 -16.52
C SER A 155 11.19 -1.52 -18.04
N GLN A 156 10.56 -2.36 -18.84
CA GLN A 156 10.48 -2.22 -20.29
C GLN A 156 9.15 -1.61 -20.76
N ALA A 157 8.20 -1.40 -19.85
CA ALA A 157 6.85 -1.03 -20.20
C ALA A 157 6.73 0.45 -20.59
N THR A 158 7.55 1.33 -20.04
CA THR A 158 7.55 2.76 -20.32
C THR A 158 7.80 3.02 -21.80
N GLU A 159 8.78 2.34 -22.41
CA GLU A 159 9.10 2.49 -23.84
C GLU A 159 8.03 1.87 -24.75
N ALA A 160 7.37 0.82 -24.27
CA ALA A 160 6.35 0.10 -25.04
C ALA A 160 4.96 0.74 -24.98
N ASP A 161 4.70 1.64 -24.01
CA ASP A 161 3.41 2.31 -23.84
C ASP A 161 3.50 3.82 -24.12
N PRO A 162 3.07 4.29 -25.31
CA PRO A 162 3.07 5.72 -25.64
C PRO A 162 2.24 6.58 -24.67
N ARG A 163 1.37 5.96 -23.85
CA ARG A 163 0.50 6.64 -22.87
C ARG A 163 1.09 6.66 -21.47
N ALA A 164 2.34 6.20 -21.27
CA ALA A 164 3.00 6.10 -19.97
C ALA A 164 3.08 7.45 -19.22
N TYR A 165 3.13 8.54 -19.97
CA TYR A 165 3.21 9.92 -19.45
C TYR A 165 1.89 10.69 -19.49
N ASN A 166 0.76 10.01 -19.73
CA ASN A 166 -0.54 10.68 -19.70
C ASN A 166 -0.96 10.95 -18.24
N MET A 167 -0.76 12.19 -17.79
CA MET A 167 -0.93 12.61 -16.40
C MET A 167 -2.32 13.20 -16.10
N VAL A 168 -3.26 13.25 -17.05
CA VAL A 168 -4.67 13.57 -16.74
C VAL A 168 -5.29 12.46 -15.90
N SER A 169 -6.34 12.75 -15.14
CA SER A 169 -6.90 11.81 -14.15
C SER A 169 -7.24 10.45 -14.77
N GLU A 170 -8.00 10.44 -15.87
CA GLU A 170 -8.40 9.24 -16.59
C GLU A 170 -7.19 8.52 -17.20
N GLY A 171 -6.21 9.28 -17.66
CA GLY A 171 -4.95 8.75 -18.22
C GLY A 171 -4.12 8.02 -17.16
N ARG A 172 -4.01 8.60 -15.96
CA ARG A 172 -3.34 7.96 -14.82
C ARG A 172 -4.02 6.67 -14.41
N ALA A 173 -5.34 6.68 -14.25
CA ALA A 173 -6.12 5.49 -13.90
C ALA A 173 -5.98 4.39 -14.95
N ALA A 174 -6.08 4.75 -16.23
CA ALA A 174 -5.90 3.82 -17.34
C ALA A 174 -4.48 3.22 -17.37
N THR A 175 -3.45 4.02 -17.11
CA THR A 175 -2.07 3.53 -17.00
C THR A 175 -1.90 2.63 -15.76
N GLY A 176 -2.46 3.00 -14.63
CA GLY A 176 -2.49 2.16 -13.42
C GLY A 176 -3.08 0.78 -13.67
N ALA A 177 -4.20 0.71 -14.38
CA ALA A 177 -4.83 -0.56 -14.75
C ALA A 177 -3.93 -1.42 -15.67
N ARG A 178 -3.21 -0.81 -16.62
CA ARG A 178 -2.23 -1.52 -17.46
C ARG A 178 -1.05 -2.03 -16.65
N ILE A 179 -0.55 -1.22 -15.70
CA ILE A 179 0.53 -1.63 -14.78
C ILE A 179 0.10 -2.86 -13.98
N LEU A 180 -1.09 -2.83 -13.37
CA LEU A 180 -1.60 -3.95 -12.56
C LEU A 180 -1.77 -5.23 -13.39
N ARG A 181 -2.36 -5.13 -14.59
CA ARG A 181 -2.51 -6.27 -15.50
C ARG A 181 -1.17 -6.85 -15.93
N LEU A 182 -0.22 -6.00 -16.26
CA LEU A 182 1.11 -6.43 -16.70
C LEU A 182 1.90 -7.05 -15.55
N ALA A 183 1.85 -6.44 -14.35
CA ALA A 183 2.51 -6.96 -13.16
C ALA A 183 1.97 -8.35 -12.78
N VAL A 184 0.65 -8.51 -12.70
CA VAL A 184 0.03 -9.79 -12.38
C VAL A 184 0.37 -10.84 -13.44
N ALA A 185 0.27 -10.50 -14.72
CA ALA A 185 0.63 -11.42 -15.81
C ALA A 185 2.09 -11.88 -15.68
N ALA A 186 3.01 -10.95 -15.41
CA ALA A 186 4.43 -11.29 -15.16
C ALA A 186 4.60 -12.20 -13.94
N MET A 187 3.95 -11.87 -12.82
CA MET A 187 4.03 -12.66 -11.57
C MET A 187 3.57 -14.11 -11.76
N ILE A 188 2.50 -14.33 -12.52
CA ILE A 188 1.93 -15.66 -12.74
C ILE A 188 2.50 -16.37 -13.97
N GLY A 189 3.33 -15.71 -14.77
CA GLY A 189 3.93 -16.27 -15.98
C GLY A 189 2.94 -16.46 -17.13
N ALA A 190 2.00 -15.53 -17.29
CA ALA A 190 0.97 -15.55 -18.32
C ALA A 190 0.97 -14.27 -19.17
N GLU A 191 0.23 -14.29 -20.28
CA GLU A 191 -0.09 -13.09 -21.04
C GLU A 191 -1.16 -12.26 -20.29
N PRO A 192 -1.18 -10.92 -20.39
CA PRO A 192 -2.23 -10.09 -19.82
C PRO A 192 -3.60 -10.48 -20.32
N SER A 193 -4.57 -10.57 -19.43
CA SER A 193 -5.94 -10.95 -19.72
C SER A 193 -6.92 -9.87 -19.24
N PRO A 194 -8.09 -9.73 -19.90
CA PRO A 194 -9.16 -8.87 -19.41
C PRO A 194 -9.94 -9.48 -18.21
N ASP A 195 -9.68 -10.74 -17.87
CA ASP A 195 -10.30 -11.39 -16.71
C ASP A 195 -9.94 -10.66 -15.41
N PRO A 196 -10.79 -10.72 -14.38
CA PRO A 196 -10.47 -10.20 -13.05
C PRO A 196 -9.16 -10.74 -12.51
N LEU A 197 -8.32 -9.88 -11.95
CA LEU A 197 -6.96 -10.23 -11.51
C LEU A 197 -6.95 -11.36 -10.47
N HIS A 198 -7.88 -11.34 -9.51
CA HIS A 198 -8.01 -12.39 -8.50
C HIS A 198 -8.26 -13.77 -9.10
N LYS A 199 -9.02 -13.85 -10.20
CA LYS A 199 -9.27 -15.12 -10.90
C LYS A 199 -8.03 -15.64 -11.61
N GLN A 200 -7.28 -14.75 -12.25
CA GLN A 200 -6.02 -15.09 -12.91
C GLN A 200 -5.02 -15.65 -11.88
N ILE A 201 -4.86 -14.98 -10.74
CA ILE A 201 -3.97 -15.40 -9.65
C ILE A 201 -4.42 -16.74 -9.08
N ALA A 202 -5.71 -16.91 -8.80
CA ALA A 202 -6.24 -18.15 -8.25
C ALA A 202 -6.00 -19.35 -9.18
N ARG A 203 -6.26 -19.19 -10.48
CA ARG A 203 -6.00 -20.25 -11.47
C ARG A 203 -4.52 -20.62 -11.56
N ALA A 204 -3.62 -19.65 -11.41
CA ALA A 204 -2.19 -19.90 -11.51
C ALA A 204 -1.60 -20.54 -10.23
N TRP A 205 -1.97 -20.04 -9.05
CA TRP A 205 -1.31 -20.42 -7.80
C TRP A 205 -2.09 -21.40 -6.94
N ALA A 206 -3.40 -21.48 -7.10
CA ALA A 206 -4.24 -22.34 -6.29
C ALA A 206 -5.37 -23.02 -7.09
N PRO A 207 -5.09 -23.65 -8.25
CA PRO A 207 -6.12 -24.16 -9.18
C PRO A 207 -7.03 -25.23 -8.57
N GLN A 208 -6.56 -25.93 -7.54
CA GLN A 208 -7.32 -26.99 -6.88
C GLN A 208 -8.08 -26.51 -5.64
N HIS A 209 -7.91 -25.26 -5.24
CA HIS A 209 -8.52 -24.74 -4.01
C HIS A 209 -9.88 -24.09 -4.32
N LYS A 210 -10.95 -24.72 -3.91
CA LYS A 210 -12.35 -24.34 -4.23
C LYS A 210 -12.69 -22.87 -3.92
N HIS A 211 -12.11 -22.29 -2.89
CA HIS A 211 -12.40 -20.92 -2.42
C HIS A 211 -11.30 -19.91 -2.75
N ALA A 212 -10.29 -20.29 -3.54
CA ALA A 212 -9.14 -19.43 -3.82
C ALA A 212 -9.53 -18.11 -4.47
N GLU A 213 -10.45 -18.13 -5.43
CA GLU A 213 -10.89 -16.90 -6.12
C GLU A 213 -11.48 -15.89 -5.14
N ASP A 214 -12.36 -16.31 -4.22
CA ASP A 214 -12.98 -15.41 -3.25
C ASP A 214 -12.01 -14.93 -2.18
N LEU A 215 -11.16 -15.82 -1.66
CA LEU A 215 -10.15 -15.48 -0.67
C LEU A 215 -9.14 -14.45 -1.22
N ILE A 216 -8.63 -14.67 -2.43
CA ILE A 216 -7.70 -13.75 -3.09
C ILE A 216 -8.40 -12.43 -3.40
N ARG A 217 -9.64 -12.45 -3.90
CA ARG A 217 -10.43 -11.25 -4.14
C ARG A 217 -10.54 -10.40 -2.88
N ARG A 218 -10.97 -10.99 -1.77
CA ARG A 218 -11.09 -10.30 -0.47
C ARG A 218 -9.75 -9.75 0.02
N ALA A 219 -8.70 -10.55 -0.06
CA ALA A 219 -7.36 -10.12 0.34
C ALA A 219 -6.89 -8.91 -0.48
N LEU A 220 -7.03 -8.94 -1.80
CA LEU A 220 -6.66 -7.82 -2.67
C LEU A 220 -7.46 -6.56 -2.36
N VAL A 221 -8.76 -6.67 -2.08
CA VAL A 221 -9.59 -5.52 -1.71
C VAL A 221 -9.20 -4.95 -0.36
N LEU A 222 -9.01 -5.80 0.66
CA LEU A 222 -8.65 -5.36 2.02
C LEU A 222 -7.26 -4.72 2.09
N LEU A 223 -6.36 -5.11 1.19
CA LEU A 223 -4.98 -4.63 1.13
C LEU A 223 -4.74 -3.63 -0.01
N ALA A 224 -5.81 -3.16 -0.67
CA ALA A 224 -5.68 -2.29 -1.84
C ALA A 224 -4.99 -0.96 -1.53
N ASP A 225 -5.15 -0.45 -0.31
CA ASP A 225 -4.39 0.70 0.18
C ASP A 225 -4.09 0.55 1.67
N HIS A 226 -2.92 1.00 2.07
CA HIS A 226 -2.44 0.93 3.44
C HIS A 226 -1.95 2.29 3.94
N GLU A 227 -2.61 3.36 3.48
CA GLU A 227 -2.25 4.73 3.80
C GLU A 227 -0.79 5.05 3.39
N LEU A 228 -0.11 5.92 4.12
CA LEU A 228 1.26 6.36 3.83
C LEU A 228 2.32 5.40 4.39
N ASN A 229 2.35 4.16 3.92
CA ASN A 229 3.48 3.26 4.19
C ASN A 229 4.74 3.68 3.40
N ALA A 230 5.88 3.05 3.70
CA ALA A 230 7.17 3.40 3.09
C ALA A 230 7.14 3.30 1.55
N SER A 231 6.56 2.22 1.02
CA SER A 231 6.46 2.02 -0.43
C SER A 231 5.56 3.07 -1.09
N THR A 232 4.39 3.38 -0.50
CA THR A 232 3.50 4.43 -1.01
C THR A 232 4.18 5.80 -0.98
N PHE A 233 4.92 6.11 0.09
CA PHE A 233 5.70 7.34 0.17
C PHE A 233 6.76 7.41 -0.93
N THR A 234 7.49 6.31 -1.16
CA THR A 234 8.50 6.22 -2.23
C THR A 234 7.88 6.44 -3.60
N VAL A 235 6.73 5.80 -3.90
CA VAL A 235 6.00 6.02 -5.16
C VAL A 235 5.62 7.48 -5.34
N ARG A 236 5.10 8.14 -4.29
CA ARG A 236 4.72 9.56 -4.34
C ARG A 236 5.91 10.47 -4.60
N CYS A 237 7.04 10.26 -3.92
CA CYS A 237 8.27 11.00 -4.15
C CYS A 237 8.76 10.80 -5.58
N ALA A 238 8.82 9.57 -6.06
CA ALA A 238 9.23 9.26 -7.41
C ALA A 238 8.30 9.90 -8.46
N ALA A 239 6.99 9.76 -8.30
CA ALA A 239 6.00 10.34 -9.21
C ALA A 239 6.07 11.89 -9.25
N SER A 240 6.43 12.55 -8.15
CA SER A 240 6.56 14.01 -8.09
C SER A 240 7.68 14.57 -8.97
N THR A 241 8.63 13.74 -9.38
CA THR A 241 9.72 14.13 -10.29
C THR A 241 9.32 14.13 -11.77
N GLY A 242 8.12 13.68 -12.09
CA GLY A 242 7.62 13.62 -13.47
C GLY A 242 8.07 12.37 -14.25
N ILE A 243 8.62 11.35 -13.58
CA ILE A 243 8.92 10.05 -14.21
C ILE A 243 7.63 9.33 -14.61
N SER A 244 7.76 8.29 -15.43
CA SER A 244 6.59 7.49 -15.82
C SER A 244 5.94 6.82 -14.60
N LEU A 245 4.63 6.52 -14.72
CA LEU A 245 3.94 5.79 -13.65
C LEU A 245 4.48 4.36 -13.46
N TYR A 246 5.01 3.74 -14.51
CA TYR A 246 5.69 2.45 -14.43
C TYR A 246 6.92 2.52 -13.53
N ASP A 247 7.78 3.52 -13.76
CA ASP A 247 9.01 3.71 -12.98
C ASP A 247 8.70 4.09 -11.52
N ALA A 248 7.67 4.91 -11.31
CA ALA A 248 7.23 5.26 -9.97
C ALA A 248 6.73 4.03 -9.18
N VAL A 249 5.98 3.13 -9.82
CA VAL A 249 5.53 1.88 -9.20
C VAL A 249 6.70 0.95 -8.94
N ILE A 250 7.66 0.81 -9.87
CA ILE A 250 8.88 0.03 -9.64
C ILE A 250 9.63 0.53 -8.40
N ALA A 251 9.79 1.85 -8.24
CA ALA A 251 10.42 2.41 -7.04
C ALA A 251 9.74 1.97 -5.74
N GLY A 252 8.41 1.84 -5.74
CA GLY A 252 7.66 1.33 -4.58
C GLY A 252 7.74 -0.18 -4.39
N LEU A 253 7.97 -0.94 -5.48
CA LEU A 253 8.11 -2.40 -5.40
C LEU A 253 9.48 -2.83 -4.86
N VAL A 254 10.51 -1.98 -4.97
CA VAL A 254 11.87 -2.24 -4.47
C VAL A 254 12.14 -1.59 -3.11
N ALA A 255 11.22 -0.75 -2.58
CA ALA A 255 11.32 -0.08 -1.29
C ALA A 255 10.78 -0.94 -0.17
#